data_0a9550e403a7312e574fb19131b09493
#
_entry.id   0a9550e403a7312e574fb19131b09493
#
_cell.length_a   1.000
_cell.length_b   1.000
_cell.length_c   1.000
_cell.angle_alpha   90.00
_cell.angle_beta   90.00
_cell.angle_gamma   90.00
#
_symmetry.space_group_name_H-M   'P 1'
#
loop_
_entity.id
_entity.type
_entity.pdbx_description
1 polymer ?
#
loop_
_entity_poly.entity_id
_entity_poly.type
_entity_poly.pdbx_seq_one_letter_code
_entity_poly.pdbx_strand_id
1 'polypeptide(L)'
;MNKHDFPQIHFYDQDFVDIYNKTWSWVSSFWLNPKTGEQDTEGLFIYPENDKRIINQFESIFSSFFLVYSNRNFDVCKNIDYFYARQEENGAIRCKYDVTTDQPVIDAANPDGLGLPLFAWAEFNLYHKSANKRRIKEVIPYLQQFFPRR
;
A
#
# COMPACT_ATOMS: atom_id res chain seq x y z
N MET A 1 -0.85 -16.70 12.76
CA MET A 1 -0.15 -15.43 13.00
C MET A 1 -0.07 -15.20 14.49
N ASN A 2 1.14 -14.98 15.03
CA ASN A 2 1.33 -14.78 16.47
C ASN A 2 0.92 -13.34 16.86
N LYS A 3 0.20 -13.18 17.98
CA LYS A 3 -0.16 -11.86 18.53
C LYS A 3 1.06 -10.95 18.79
N HIS A 4 2.26 -11.53 18.92
CA HIS A 4 3.51 -10.81 19.20
C HIS A 4 4.17 -10.20 17.95
N ASP A 5 3.61 -10.46 16.77
CA ASP A 5 4.19 -9.99 15.50
C ASP A 5 3.80 -8.54 15.16
N PHE A 6 2.84 -7.97 15.89
CA PHE A 6 2.41 -6.57 15.77
C PHE A 6 2.91 -5.71 16.92
N PRO A 7 2.98 -4.38 16.75
CA PRO A 7 3.30 -3.48 17.83
C PRO A 7 2.36 -3.71 19.01
N GLN A 8 2.91 -3.88 20.21
CA GLN A 8 2.12 -4.06 21.43
C GLN A 8 1.89 -2.71 22.08
N ILE A 9 0.69 -2.51 22.62
CA ILE A 9 0.38 -1.35 23.45
C ILE A 9 0.12 -1.77 24.90
N HIS A 10 0.48 -0.91 25.82
CA HIS A 10 0.11 -1.00 27.22
C HIS A 10 -0.77 0.20 27.55
N PHE A 11 -1.97 -0.06 27.98
CA PHE A 11 -2.92 0.98 28.35
C PHE A 11 -3.71 0.55 29.59
N TYR A 12 -4.16 1.48 30.38
CA TYR A 12 -4.85 1.20 31.64
C TYR A 12 -6.25 0.62 31.43
N ASP A 13 -6.86 0.88 30.29
CA ASP A 13 -8.17 0.35 29.91
C ASP A 13 -7.99 -0.84 28.95
N GLN A 14 -8.42 -2.01 29.39
CA GLN A 14 -8.27 -3.25 28.64
C GLN A 14 -9.10 -3.25 27.35
N ASP A 15 -10.25 -2.56 27.33
CA ASP A 15 -11.10 -2.50 26.13
C ASP A 15 -10.37 -1.84 24.96
N PHE A 16 -9.55 -0.79 25.23
CA PHE A 16 -8.72 -0.19 24.18
C PHE A 16 -7.62 -1.15 23.68
N VAL A 17 -7.02 -1.93 24.54
CA VAL A 17 -6.02 -2.94 24.16
C VAL A 17 -6.68 -4.03 23.28
N ASP A 18 -7.88 -4.44 23.64
CA ASP A 18 -8.60 -5.48 22.91
C ASP A 18 -9.07 -4.96 21.53
N ILE A 19 -9.57 -3.74 21.44
CA ILE A 19 -9.92 -3.10 20.16
C ILE A 19 -8.67 -2.97 19.27
N TYR A 20 -7.54 -2.52 19.82
CA TYR A 20 -6.29 -2.41 19.09
C TYR A 20 -5.84 -3.76 18.52
N ASN A 21 -5.81 -4.80 19.33
CA ASN A 21 -5.42 -6.13 18.91
C ASN A 21 -6.39 -6.71 17.85
N LYS A 22 -7.69 -6.48 18.03
CA LYS A 22 -8.72 -6.89 17.07
C LYS A 22 -8.57 -6.16 15.73
N THR A 23 -8.22 -4.87 15.77
CA THR A 23 -7.98 -4.08 14.56
C THR A 23 -6.81 -4.65 13.76
N TRP A 24 -5.69 -4.98 14.38
CA TRP A 24 -4.56 -5.62 13.68
C TRP A 24 -4.93 -6.97 13.08
N SER A 25 -5.71 -7.77 13.81
CA SER A 25 -6.21 -9.04 13.29
C SER A 25 -7.09 -8.85 12.05
N TRP A 26 -7.95 -7.83 12.08
CA TRP A 26 -8.82 -7.48 10.95
C TRP A 26 -8.01 -6.95 9.76
N VAL A 27 -7.13 -5.99 9.98
CA VAL A 27 -6.24 -5.42 8.96
C VAL A 27 -5.40 -6.51 8.26
N SER A 28 -4.96 -7.52 9.00
CA SER A 28 -4.20 -8.65 8.45
C SER A 28 -4.97 -9.44 7.41
N SER A 29 -6.29 -9.46 7.49
CA SER A 29 -7.13 -10.19 6.52
C SER A 29 -7.23 -9.51 5.15
N PHE A 30 -6.69 -8.29 5.02
CA PHE A 30 -6.70 -7.54 3.75
C PHE A 30 -5.51 -7.85 2.84
N TRP A 31 -4.52 -8.63 3.31
CA TRP A 31 -3.47 -9.15 2.45
C TRP A 31 -4.02 -10.32 1.64
N LEU A 32 -4.15 -10.11 0.35
CA LEU A 32 -4.80 -11.03 -0.56
C LEU A 32 -3.85 -11.41 -1.70
N ASN A 33 -3.93 -12.68 -2.11
CA ASN A 33 -3.33 -13.10 -3.36
C ASN A 33 -4.10 -12.46 -4.53
N PRO A 34 -3.46 -11.68 -5.40
CA PRO A 34 -4.15 -10.97 -6.48
C PRO A 34 -4.82 -11.89 -7.51
N LYS A 35 -4.40 -13.16 -7.59
CA LYS A 35 -4.95 -14.13 -8.54
C LYS A 35 -6.16 -14.90 -7.98
N THR A 36 -6.10 -15.29 -6.70
CA THR A 36 -7.14 -16.13 -6.08
C THR A 36 -8.12 -15.33 -5.22
N GLY A 37 -7.72 -14.13 -4.75
CA GLY A 37 -8.48 -13.34 -3.78
C GLY A 37 -8.49 -13.94 -2.37
N GLU A 38 -7.70 -14.99 -2.13
CA GLU A 38 -7.54 -15.60 -0.82
C GLU A 38 -6.51 -14.85 0.02
N GLN A 39 -6.61 -14.99 1.34
CA GLN A 39 -5.66 -14.39 2.27
C GLN A 39 -4.25 -14.93 2.01
N ASP A 40 -3.30 -14.00 1.82
CA ASP A 40 -1.91 -14.33 1.53
C ASP A 40 -0.98 -13.24 2.10
N THR A 41 -0.10 -13.61 3.02
CA THR A 41 0.87 -12.68 3.63
C THR A 41 1.90 -12.14 2.63
N GLU A 42 2.10 -12.85 1.53
CA GLU A 42 2.94 -12.43 0.41
C GLU A 42 2.16 -11.69 -0.68
N GLY A 43 0.87 -11.46 -0.46
CA GLY A 43 -0.03 -10.79 -1.40
C GLY A 43 0.08 -9.28 -1.41
N LEU A 44 -1.00 -8.65 -1.85
CA LEU A 44 -1.20 -7.21 -1.85
C LEU A 44 -2.23 -6.83 -0.77
N PHE A 45 -2.05 -5.67 -0.18
CA PHE A 45 -3.05 -5.09 0.71
C PHE A 45 -4.16 -4.47 -0.13
N ILE A 46 -5.36 -5.06 -0.07
CA ILE A 46 -6.54 -4.62 -0.83
C ILE A 46 -7.68 -4.35 0.15
N TYR A 47 -8.21 -3.13 0.12
CA TYR A 47 -9.22 -2.69 1.06
C TYR A 47 -10.56 -3.42 0.83
N PRO A 48 -11.23 -3.92 1.87
CA PRO A 48 -12.37 -4.83 1.72
C PRO A 48 -13.66 -4.18 1.19
N GLU A 49 -13.77 -2.85 1.29
CA GLU A 49 -14.92 -2.11 0.75
C GLU A 49 -14.86 -2.00 -0.78
N ASN A 50 -13.68 -2.22 -1.35
CA ASN A 50 -13.52 -2.31 -2.78
C ASN A 50 -13.82 -3.74 -3.26
N ASP A 51 -14.07 -3.88 -4.56
CA ASP A 51 -13.93 -5.18 -5.19
C ASP A 51 -12.52 -5.70 -4.86
N LYS A 52 -12.41 -6.92 -4.32
CA LYS A 52 -11.15 -7.57 -3.90
C LYS A 52 -10.10 -7.67 -5.03
N ARG A 53 -10.48 -7.26 -6.23
CA ARG A 53 -9.62 -7.20 -7.41
C ARG A 53 -9.05 -5.81 -7.67
N ILE A 54 -9.51 -4.78 -6.97
CA ILE A 54 -9.10 -3.40 -7.24
C ILE A 54 -8.08 -2.94 -6.21
N ILE A 55 -6.87 -2.64 -6.70
CA ILE A 55 -5.87 -1.90 -5.93
C ILE A 55 -5.99 -0.41 -6.24
N ASN A 56 -6.03 0.41 -5.18
CA ASN A 56 -6.18 1.85 -5.26
C ASN A 56 -4.93 2.55 -4.71
N GLN A 57 -4.39 3.50 -5.47
CA GLN A 57 -3.21 4.27 -5.09
C GLN A 57 -3.40 4.99 -3.74
N PHE A 58 -4.51 5.69 -3.58
CA PHE A 58 -4.78 6.47 -2.37
C PHE A 58 -4.76 5.58 -1.12
N GLU A 59 -5.47 4.48 -1.17
CA GLU A 59 -5.52 3.52 -0.07
C GLU A 59 -4.17 2.87 0.19
N SER A 60 -3.44 2.50 -0.86
CA SER A 60 -2.10 1.92 -0.74
C SER A 60 -1.11 2.88 -0.08
N ILE A 61 -1.18 4.16 -0.40
CA ILE A 61 -0.32 5.20 0.19
C ILE A 61 -0.69 5.44 1.65
N PHE A 62 -1.97 5.69 1.95
CA PHE A 62 -2.39 5.99 3.32
C PHE A 62 -2.25 4.79 4.26
N SER A 63 -2.53 3.59 3.77
CA SER A 63 -2.31 2.38 4.58
C SER A 63 -0.83 2.15 4.90
N SER A 64 0.09 2.52 4.01
CA SER A 64 1.53 2.37 4.24
C SER A 64 2.01 3.09 5.50
N PHE A 65 1.35 4.17 5.92
CA PHE A 65 1.74 4.97 7.09
C PHE A 65 1.58 4.22 8.42
N PHE A 66 0.60 3.34 8.52
CA PHE A 66 0.43 2.51 9.70
C PHE A 66 0.96 1.09 9.50
N LEU A 67 0.87 0.55 8.28
CA LEU A 67 1.34 -0.79 7.98
C LEU A 67 2.85 -0.94 8.12
N VAL A 68 3.62 0.13 7.97
CA VAL A 68 5.07 0.12 8.18
C VAL A 68 5.46 -0.38 9.57
N TYR A 69 4.58 -0.28 10.54
CA TYR A 69 4.79 -0.82 11.88
C TYR A 69 4.60 -2.35 11.94
N SER A 70 3.96 -2.94 10.96
CA SER A 70 3.80 -4.40 10.80
C SER A 70 4.79 -5.01 9.79
N ASN A 71 5.81 -4.29 9.36
CA ASN A 71 6.73 -4.66 8.27
C ASN A 71 7.54 -5.96 8.52
N ARG A 72 7.45 -6.52 9.72
CA ARG A 72 8.00 -7.86 10.02
C ARG A 72 7.13 -8.98 9.46
N ASN A 73 5.84 -8.70 9.24
CA ASN A 73 4.85 -9.69 8.79
C ASN A 73 4.45 -9.47 7.34
N PHE A 74 4.46 -8.21 6.88
CA PHE A 74 3.97 -7.82 5.56
C PHE A 74 4.92 -6.82 4.93
N ASP A 75 5.23 -7.01 3.66
CA ASP A 75 5.99 -6.04 2.89
C ASP A 75 5.07 -4.93 2.38
N VAL A 76 4.99 -3.85 3.14
CA VAL A 76 4.15 -2.70 2.82
C VAL A 76 4.58 -1.97 1.55
N CYS A 77 5.81 -2.20 1.08
CA CYS A 77 6.30 -1.61 -0.16
C CYS A 77 5.68 -2.24 -1.39
N LYS A 78 5.22 -3.50 -1.32
CA LYS A 78 4.64 -4.23 -2.46
C LYS A 78 3.51 -3.48 -3.14
N ASN A 79 2.62 -2.83 -2.38
CA ASN A 79 1.54 -2.05 -2.96
C ASN A 79 2.05 -0.86 -3.76
N ILE A 80 3.05 -0.14 -3.26
CA ILE A 80 3.63 1.01 -3.95
C ILE A 80 4.42 0.54 -5.17
N ASP A 81 5.18 -0.54 -5.03
CA ASP A 81 5.95 -1.14 -6.12
C ASP A 81 5.04 -1.68 -7.25
N TYR A 82 3.84 -2.11 -6.90
CA TYR A 82 2.82 -2.49 -7.89
C TYR A 82 2.50 -1.35 -8.86
N PHE A 83 2.40 -0.12 -8.34
CA PHE A 83 2.17 1.08 -9.16
C PHE A 83 3.41 1.48 -9.96
N TYR A 84 4.60 1.43 -9.37
CA TYR A 84 5.84 1.75 -10.09
C TYR A 84 6.09 0.80 -11.26
N ALA A 85 5.82 -0.49 -11.07
CA ALA A 85 5.95 -1.48 -12.13
C ALA A 85 5.02 -1.23 -13.35
N ARG A 86 4.01 -0.36 -13.19
CA ARG A 86 3.01 0.02 -14.22
C ARG A 86 3.11 1.48 -14.63
N GLN A 87 4.21 2.14 -14.28
CA GLN A 87 4.46 3.49 -14.76
C GLN A 87 4.60 3.49 -16.28
N GLU A 88 3.85 4.36 -16.94
CA GLU A 88 3.87 4.52 -18.39
C GLU A 88 5.15 5.20 -18.86
N GLU A 89 5.50 5.07 -20.13
CA GLU A 89 6.69 5.70 -20.74
C GLU A 89 6.73 7.22 -20.55
N ASN A 90 5.55 7.87 -20.53
CA ASN A 90 5.42 9.29 -20.26
C ASN A 90 5.54 9.67 -18.77
N GLY A 91 5.75 8.69 -17.89
CA GLY A 91 5.86 8.85 -16.45
C GLY A 91 4.52 8.80 -15.71
N ALA A 92 3.38 8.69 -16.39
CA ALA A 92 2.08 8.61 -15.74
C ALA A 92 1.91 7.29 -14.96
N ILE A 93 1.21 7.36 -13.84
CA ILE A 93 0.79 6.20 -13.06
C ILE A 93 -0.71 6.33 -12.86
N ARG A 94 -1.45 5.28 -13.15
CA ARG A 94 -2.90 5.26 -12.94
C ARG A 94 -3.25 5.10 -11.47
N CYS A 95 -4.40 5.63 -11.06
CA CYS A 95 -4.80 5.61 -9.65
C CYS A 95 -5.38 4.26 -9.20
N LYS A 96 -5.91 3.45 -10.13
CA LYS A 96 -6.55 2.17 -9.83
C LYS A 96 -6.20 1.13 -10.89
N TYR A 97 -6.04 -0.12 -10.46
CA TYR A 97 -5.87 -1.27 -11.34
C TYR A 97 -6.73 -2.45 -10.87
N ASP A 98 -7.27 -3.21 -11.82
CA ASP A 98 -7.75 -4.56 -11.55
C ASP A 98 -6.54 -5.50 -11.52
N VAL A 99 -6.26 -6.10 -10.35
CA VAL A 99 -5.07 -6.93 -10.14
C VAL A 99 -5.15 -8.29 -10.85
N THR A 100 -6.32 -8.69 -11.34
CA THR A 100 -6.50 -9.96 -12.07
C THR A 100 -6.26 -9.78 -13.56
N THR A 101 -6.66 -8.65 -14.12
CA THR A 101 -6.49 -8.33 -15.54
C THR A 101 -5.29 -7.45 -15.82
N ASP A 102 -4.74 -6.85 -14.76
CA ASP A 102 -3.62 -5.90 -14.82
C ASP A 102 -3.96 -4.61 -15.61
N GLN A 103 -5.25 -4.32 -15.74
CA GLN A 103 -5.73 -3.15 -16.48
C GLN A 103 -6.08 -1.99 -15.55
N PRO A 104 -5.83 -0.74 -15.98
CA PRO A 104 -6.27 0.43 -15.25
C PRO A 104 -7.80 0.49 -15.17
N VAL A 105 -8.31 0.87 -14.01
CA VAL A 105 -9.74 1.10 -13.79
C VAL A 105 -10.00 2.60 -13.81
N ILE A 106 -10.85 3.03 -14.73
CA ILE A 106 -11.22 4.42 -14.94
C ILE A 106 -12.68 4.58 -14.48
N ASP A 107 -12.94 5.62 -13.72
CA ASP A 107 -14.29 5.94 -13.26
C ASP A 107 -14.68 7.38 -13.60
N ALA A 108 -15.96 7.68 -13.45
CA ALA A 108 -16.50 9.01 -13.80
C ALA A 108 -15.93 10.15 -12.95
N ALA A 109 -15.45 9.85 -11.72
CA ALA A 109 -14.85 10.85 -10.85
C ALA A 109 -13.39 11.16 -11.23
N ASN A 110 -12.75 10.23 -11.97
CA ASN A 110 -11.38 10.40 -12.48
C ASN A 110 -11.30 9.85 -13.92
N PRO A 111 -11.84 10.59 -14.91
CA PRO A 111 -11.93 10.12 -16.29
C PRO A 111 -10.57 9.90 -16.97
N ASP A 112 -9.54 10.60 -16.52
CA ASP A 112 -8.17 10.40 -16.99
C ASP A 112 -7.47 9.21 -16.32
N GLY A 113 -8.04 8.70 -15.21
CA GLY A 113 -7.50 7.59 -14.44
C GLY A 113 -6.14 7.87 -13.81
N LEU A 114 -5.67 9.12 -13.81
CA LEU A 114 -4.34 9.48 -13.34
C LEU A 114 -4.22 9.43 -11.81
N GLY A 115 -3.10 8.93 -11.34
CA GLY A 115 -2.76 8.92 -9.94
C GLY A 115 -2.38 10.30 -9.42
N LEU A 116 -2.57 10.48 -8.12
CA LEU A 116 -2.17 11.70 -7.41
C LEU A 116 -0.65 11.72 -7.15
N PRO A 117 -0.03 12.92 -7.01
CA PRO A 117 1.41 13.06 -6.78
C PRO A 117 1.82 12.76 -5.32
N LEU A 118 1.36 11.63 -4.78
CA LEU A 118 1.53 11.27 -3.36
C LEU A 118 2.66 10.27 -3.10
N PHE A 119 3.24 9.67 -4.14
CA PHE A 119 4.28 8.64 -3.98
C PHE A 119 5.53 9.16 -3.25
N ALA A 120 5.99 10.36 -3.56
CA ALA A 120 7.14 10.95 -2.87
C ALA A 120 6.90 11.13 -1.37
N TRP A 121 5.66 11.45 -0.99
CA TRP A 121 5.28 11.55 0.41
C TRP A 121 5.20 10.18 1.09
N ALA A 122 4.69 9.17 0.40
CA ALA A 122 4.70 7.80 0.91
C ALA A 122 6.14 7.30 1.17
N GLU A 123 7.03 7.45 0.18
CA GLU A 123 8.43 7.04 0.31
C GLU A 123 9.18 7.81 1.40
N PHE A 124 8.91 9.09 1.56
CA PHE A 124 9.45 9.91 2.64
C PHE A 124 9.05 9.33 4.02
N ASN A 125 7.77 9.00 4.22
CA ASN A 125 7.29 8.42 5.47
C ASN A 125 7.87 7.02 5.71
N LEU A 126 7.93 6.17 4.68
CA LEU A 126 8.56 4.85 4.76
C LEU A 126 10.04 4.96 5.13
N TYR A 127 10.77 5.91 4.53
CA TYR A 127 12.17 6.16 4.86
C TYR A 127 12.36 6.59 6.30
N HIS A 128 11.52 7.50 6.80
CA HIS A 128 11.58 7.94 8.20
C HIS A 128 11.44 6.81 9.22
N LYS A 129 10.74 5.74 8.86
CA LYS A 129 10.52 4.58 9.74
C LYS A 129 11.57 3.48 9.54
N SER A 130 12.00 3.26 8.31
CA SER A 130 12.88 2.14 7.95
C SER A 130 14.36 2.53 7.85
N ALA A 131 14.65 3.81 7.62
CA ALA A 131 15.97 4.34 7.24
C ALA A 131 16.61 3.62 6.03
N ASN A 132 15.77 3.02 5.15
CA ASN A 132 16.21 2.21 4.02
C ASN A 132 16.71 3.09 2.87
N LYS A 133 17.98 3.45 2.89
CA LYS A 133 18.65 4.25 1.84
C LYS A 133 18.68 3.54 0.48
N ARG A 134 18.68 2.21 0.47
CA ARG A 134 18.69 1.44 -0.78
C ARG A 134 17.39 1.66 -1.52
N ARG A 135 16.24 1.55 -0.83
CA ARG A 135 14.93 1.80 -1.41
C ARG A 135 14.83 3.20 -2.02
N ILE A 136 15.30 4.23 -1.30
CA ILE A 136 15.27 5.60 -1.84
C ILE A 136 16.01 5.70 -3.17
N LYS A 137 17.18 5.06 -3.31
CA LYS A 137 17.93 5.04 -4.58
C LYS A 137 17.15 4.32 -5.69
N GLU A 138 16.45 3.26 -5.36
CA GLU A 138 15.67 2.45 -6.30
C GLU A 138 14.43 3.20 -6.81
N VAL A 139 13.75 4.00 -5.96
CA VAL A 139 12.49 4.66 -6.32
C VAL A 139 12.67 6.06 -6.93
N ILE A 140 13.79 6.73 -6.71
CA ILE A 140 14.05 8.07 -7.27
C ILE A 140 13.79 8.15 -8.78
N PRO A 141 14.22 7.20 -9.64
CA PRO A 141 13.94 7.28 -11.06
C PRO A 141 12.44 7.35 -11.38
N TYR A 142 11.62 6.55 -10.71
CA TYR A 142 10.16 6.55 -10.88
C TYR A 142 9.54 7.89 -10.46
N LEU A 143 9.98 8.44 -9.33
CA LEU A 143 9.51 9.74 -8.85
C LEU A 143 9.91 10.87 -9.79
N GLN A 144 11.14 10.86 -10.32
CA GLN A 144 11.61 11.87 -11.26
C GLN A 144 10.84 11.84 -12.58
N GLN A 145 10.48 10.65 -13.06
CA GLN A 145 9.70 10.49 -14.28
C GLN A 145 8.22 10.88 -14.06
N PHE A 146 7.68 10.62 -12.87
CA PHE A 146 6.31 11.01 -12.50
C PHE A 146 6.14 12.54 -12.37
N PHE A 147 7.22 13.25 -11.97
CA PHE A 147 7.27 14.71 -11.90
C PHE A 147 8.18 15.26 -12.99
N PRO A 148 7.76 15.27 -14.27
CA PRO A 148 8.60 15.78 -15.34
C PRO A 148 8.99 17.24 -15.05
N ARG A 149 10.27 17.54 -15.23
CA ARG A 149 10.76 18.93 -15.16
C ARG A 149 10.07 19.72 -16.28
N ARG A 150 9.32 20.75 -15.89
CA ARG A 150 8.82 21.74 -16.82
C ARG A 150 9.95 22.62 -17.30
#